data_e8ababdfa8499dc570ecc9ac838bb380
#
_entry.id   e8ababdfa8499dc570ecc9ac838bb380
#
_cell.length_a   1.000
_cell.length_b   1.000
_cell.length_c   1.000
_cell.angle_alpha   90.00
_cell.angle_beta   90.00
_cell.angle_gamma   90.00
#
_symmetry.space_group_name_H-M   'P 1'
#
loop_
_entity.id
_entity.type
_entity.pdbx_description
1 polymer ?
#
loop_
_entity_poly.entity_id
_entity_poly.type
_entity_poly.pdbx_seq_one_letter_code
_entity_poly.pdbx_strand_id
1 'polypeptide(L)'
;VPKLYPMPGPVARSLEVVGDRWTLLVVRELLLDGRRWAELERALPGIPSNLLAERLRLLEEEGVVERAIEGRAYHLTDKGRDLAPVLASLAAWGTRHCGEPSSALATHAGCGGRVLMRSSCARCGAPVPPEALDVRGLR
;
A
#
# COMPACT_ATOMS: atom_id res chain seq x y z
N VAL A 1 9.58 -15.11 -10.35
CA VAL A 1 8.25 -15.62 -10.75
C VAL A 1 7.28 -15.31 -9.63
N PRO A 2 6.19 -14.56 -9.89
CA PRO A 2 5.18 -14.30 -8.88
C PRO A 2 4.65 -15.65 -8.36
N LYS A 3 4.66 -15.82 -7.05
CA LYS A 3 4.05 -17.00 -6.43
C LYS A 3 2.53 -16.81 -6.49
N LEU A 4 1.90 -17.49 -7.43
CA LEU A 4 0.45 -17.49 -7.55
C LEU A 4 -0.16 -18.31 -6.38
N TYR A 5 -1.16 -17.74 -5.75
CA TYR A 5 -1.95 -18.49 -4.79
C TYR A 5 -2.86 -19.49 -5.49
N PRO A 6 -2.97 -20.74 -5.00
CA PRO A 6 -3.83 -21.76 -5.63
C PRO A 6 -5.32 -21.47 -5.44
N MET A 7 -5.68 -20.54 -4.55
CA MET A 7 -7.05 -20.14 -4.28
C MET A 7 -7.44 -18.89 -5.09
N PRO A 8 -8.69 -18.77 -5.54
CA PRO A 8 -9.21 -17.56 -6.18
C PRO A 8 -9.50 -16.47 -5.13
N GLY A 9 -9.91 -15.31 -5.60
CA GLY A 9 -10.46 -14.24 -4.79
C GLY A 9 -9.63 -12.97 -4.79
N PRO A 10 -10.27 -11.84 -4.48
CA PRO A 10 -9.63 -10.52 -4.61
C PRO A 10 -8.47 -10.33 -3.64
N VAL A 11 -8.54 -10.89 -2.43
CA VAL A 11 -7.45 -10.79 -1.45
C VAL A 11 -6.22 -11.54 -1.94
N ALA A 12 -6.39 -12.80 -2.43
CA ALA A 12 -5.28 -13.58 -2.96
C ALA A 12 -4.62 -12.88 -4.14
N ARG A 13 -5.41 -12.37 -5.09
CA ARG A 13 -4.88 -11.62 -6.25
C ARG A 13 -4.16 -10.33 -5.83
N SER A 14 -4.67 -9.61 -4.86
CA SER A 14 -3.99 -8.42 -4.34
C SER A 14 -2.64 -8.78 -3.70
N LEU A 15 -2.59 -9.85 -2.92
CA LEU A 15 -1.35 -10.30 -2.28
C LEU A 15 -0.30 -10.82 -3.27
N GLU A 16 -0.69 -11.28 -4.46
CA GLU A 16 0.25 -11.62 -5.55
C GLU A 16 1.03 -10.38 -6.02
N VAL A 17 0.43 -9.20 -5.95
CA VAL A 17 1.04 -7.94 -6.36
C VAL A 17 1.77 -7.26 -5.20
N VAL A 18 1.13 -7.17 -4.03
CA VAL A 18 1.62 -6.34 -2.91
C VAL A 18 1.99 -7.13 -1.65
N GLY A 19 1.80 -8.46 -1.63
CA GLY A 19 1.96 -9.27 -0.43
C GLY A 19 3.40 -9.58 -0.04
N ASP A 20 4.34 -9.40 -0.94
CA ASP A 20 5.75 -9.68 -0.67
C ASP A 20 6.36 -8.63 0.26
N ARG A 21 7.31 -9.07 1.08
CA ARG A 21 8.06 -8.19 1.97
C ARG A 21 8.68 -7.03 1.18
N TRP A 22 8.63 -5.85 1.75
CA TRP A 22 9.08 -4.56 1.22
C TRP A 22 8.16 -3.89 0.21
N THR A 23 7.29 -4.61 -0.49
CA THR A 23 6.47 -4.04 -1.58
C THR A 23 5.62 -2.86 -1.11
N LEU A 24 4.84 -3.03 -0.05
CA LEU A 24 4.02 -1.93 0.50
C LEU A 24 4.86 -0.79 1.09
N LEU A 25 6.08 -1.06 1.56
CA LEU A 25 7.00 -0.01 2.02
C LEU A 25 7.55 0.81 0.84
N VAL A 26 7.83 0.17 -0.30
CA VAL A 26 8.18 0.88 -1.55
C VAL A 26 7.02 1.77 -2.00
N VAL A 27 5.80 1.25 -2.03
CA VAL A 27 4.60 2.03 -2.37
C VAL A 27 4.42 3.22 -1.41
N ARG A 28 4.61 3.01 -0.11
CA ARG A 28 4.55 4.08 0.90
C ARG A 28 5.50 5.24 0.57
N GLU A 29 6.74 4.94 0.23
CA GLU A 29 7.72 5.97 -0.12
C GLU A 29 7.33 6.75 -1.38
N LEU A 30 6.74 6.05 -2.36
CA LEU A 30 6.27 6.66 -3.61
C LEU A 30 4.95 7.44 -3.45
N LEU A 31 4.17 7.19 -2.38
CA LEU A 31 3.01 8.01 -2.04
C LEU A 31 3.40 9.40 -1.55
N LEU A 32 4.61 9.54 -0.99
CA LEU A 32 5.11 10.83 -0.53
C LEU A 32 5.53 11.72 -1.70
N ASP A 33 6.26 11.15 -2.65
CA ASP A 33 6.69 11.81 -3.89
C ASP A 33 7.32 10.79 -4.84
N GLY A 34 7.50 11.18 -6.11
CA GLY A 34 8.35 10.43 -7.05
C GLY A 34 9.79 10.34 -6.55
N ARG A 35 10.39 9.15 -6.65
CA ARG A 35 11.74 8.90 -6.15
C ARG A 35 12.60 8.18 -7.18
N ARG A 36 13.88 8.54 -7.19
CA ARG A 36 14.90 7.81 -7.91
C ARG A 36 15.33 6.58 -7.11
N TRP A 37 15.97 5.64 -7.78
CA TRP A 37 16.49 4.43 -7.15
C TRP A 37 17.26 4.68 -5.85
N ALA A 38 18.27 5.55 -5.91
CA ALA A 38 19.13 5.84 -4.76
C ALA A 38 18.37 6.49 -3.58
N GLU A 39 17.29 7.20 -3.87
CA GLU A 39 16.42 7.80 -2.84
C GLU A 39 15.56 6.73 -2.16
N LEU A 40 15.03 5.77 -2.93
CA LEU A 40 14.30 4.62 -2.38
C LEU A 40 15.21 3.74 -1.52
N GLU A 41 16.43 3.45 -2.00
CA GLU A 41 17.40 2.65 -1.26
C GLU A 41 17.77 3.29 0.09
N ARG A 42 17.94 4.62 0.13
CA ARG A 42 18.19 5.37 1.37
C ARG A 42 16.98 5.44 2.28
N ALA A 43 15.76 5.54 1.73
CA ALA A 43 14.52 5.62 2.50
C ALA A 43 14.10 4.26 3.09
N LEU A 44 14.63 3.16 2.59
CA LEU A 44 14.31 1.79 2.99
C LEU A 44 15.56 1.08 3.53
N PRO A 45 16.09 1.50 4.70
CA PRO A 45 17.30 0.92 5.24
C PRO A 45 17.14 -0.58 5.48
N GLY A 46 18.11 -1.35 4.98
CA GLY A 46 18.14 -2.79 5.09
C GLY A 46 17.47 -3.55 3.94
N ILE A 47 16.91 -2.86 2.95
CA ILE A 47 16.46 -3.53 1.73
C ILE A 47 17.67 -3.96 0.87
N PRO A 48 17.79 -5.23 0.47
CA PRO A 48 18.80 -5.64 -0.50
C PRO A 48 18.51 -5.01 -1.87
N SER A 49 19.57 -4.50 -2.55
CA SER A 49 19.41 -3.81 -3.84
C SER A 49 18.75 -4.68 -4.92
N ASN A 50 19.07 -5.97 -4.96
CA ASN A 50 18.43 -6.90 -5.88
C ASN A 50 16.93 -7.07 -5.60
N LEU A 51 16.54 -7.04 -4.34
CA LEU A 51 15.15 -7.17 -3.94
C LEU A 51 14.36 -5.89 -4.26
N LEU A 52 14.95 -4.70 -4.06
CA LEU A 52 14.35 -3.44 -4.49
C LEU A 52 14.12 -3.45 -6.01
N ALA A 53 15.11 -3.91 -6.80
CA ALA A 53 14.97 -4.05 -8.25
C ALA A 53 13.80 -4.96 -8.64
N GLU A 54 13.72 -6.12 -8.01
CA GLU A 54 12.67 -7.10 -8.26
C GLU A 54 11.28 -6.55 -7.92
N ARG A 55 11.14 -5.84 -6.78
CA ARG A 55 9.87 -5.23 -6.37
C ARG A 55 9.44 -4.11 -7.31
N LEU A 56 10.34 -3.24 -7.72
CA LEU A 56 10.04 -2.18 -8.67
C LEU A 56 9.63 -2.74 -10.04
N ARG A 57 10.36 -3.76 -10.54
CA ARG A 57 10.02 -4.42 -11.79
C ARG A 57 8.61 -5.04 -11.75
N LEU A 58 8.29 -5.77 -10.68
CA LEU A 58 6.94 -6.34 -10.51
C LEU A 58 5.87 -5.24 -10.48
N LEU A 59 6.10 -4.17 -9.74
CA LEU A 59 5.14 -3.06 -9.65
C LEU A 59 4.98 -2.31 -10.98
N GLU A 60 6.03 -2.21 -11.80
CA GLU A 60 5.96 -1.66 -13.17
C GLU A 60 5.14 -2.61 -14.08
N GLU A 61 5.41 -3.91 -14.05
CA GLU A 61 4.68 -4.92 -14.83
C GLU A 61 3.19 -4.95 -14.49
N GLU A 62 2.86 -4.77 -13.22
CA GLU A 62 1.47 -4.72 -12.73
C GLU A 62 0.79 -3.36 -12.91
N GLY A 63 1.50 -2.37 -13.45
CA GLY A 63 0.98 -1.02 -13.68
C GLY A 63 0.68 -0.24 -12.41
N VAL A 64 1.31 -0.57 -11.31
CA VAL A 64 1.22 0.15 -10.02
C VAL A 64 2.20 1.32 -9.97
N VAL A 65 3.36 1.13 -10.58
CA VAL A 65 4.45 2.09 -10.68
C VAL A 65 4.76 2.35 -12.15
N GLU A 66 5.15 3.54 -12.46
CA GLU A 66 5.69 3.92 -13.76
C GLU A 66 7.02 4.67 -13.59
N ARG A 67 7.86 4.60 -14.61
CA ARG A 67 9.12 5.32 -14.64
C ARG A 67 8.98 6.57 -15.51
N ALA A 68 9.31 7.73 -14.97
CA ALA A 68 9.34 8.95 -15.74
C ALA A 68 10.39 8.86 -16.85
N ILE A 69 10.05 9.28 -18.07
CA ILE A 69 10.94 9.30 -19.23
C ILE A 69 12.13 10.23 -18.97
N GLU A 70 11.85 11.39 -18.38
CA GLU A 70 12.87 12.35 -17.98
C GLU A 70 13.17 12.19 -16.48
N GLY A 71 14.43 11.86 -16.14
CA GLY A 71 14.92 11.89 -14.77
C GLY A 71 14.95 10.57 -14.00
N ARG A 72 14.54 9.47 -14.58
CA ARG A 72 14.64 8.11 -13.99
C ARG A 72 13.95 7.94 -12.63
N ALA A 73 12.98 8.79 -12.29
CA ALA A 73 12.21 8.67 -11.08
C ALA A 73 11.04 7.68 -11.28
N TYR A 74 10.75 6.93 -10.24
CA TYR A 74 9.56 6.08 -10.16
C TYR A 74 8.41 6.87 -9.56
N HIS A 75 7.23 6.72 -10.13
CA HIS A 75 5.99 7.37 -9.68
C HIS A 75 4.87 6.33 -9.57
N LEU A 76 3.91 6.59 -8.69
CA LEU A 76 2.70 5.78 -8.65
C LEU A 76 1.76 6.20 -9.79
N THR A 77 1.19 5.20 -10.45
CA THR A 77 0.02 5.36 -11.31
C THR A 77 -1.24 5.62 -10.47
N ASP A 78 -2.39 5.87 -11.10
CA ASP A 78 -3.67 5.95 -10.38
C ASP A 78 -3.97 4.66 -9.62
N LYS A 79 -3.73 3.50 -10.26
CA LYS A 79 -3.82 2.18 -9.61
C LYS A 79 -2.92 2.08 -8.37
N GLY A 80 -1.72 2.62 -8.44
CA GLY A 80 -0.79 2.66 -7.29
C GLY A 80 -1.27 3.58 -6.17
N ARG A 81 -1.82 4.75 -6.53
CA ARG A 81 -2.37 5.70 -5.55
C ARG A 81 -3.59 5.16 -4.80
N ASP A 82 -4.36 4.28 -5.42
CA ASP A 82 -5.49 3.58 -4.77
C ASP A 82 -5.07 2.69 -3.60
N LEU A 83 -3.77 2.41 -3.44
CA LEU A 83 -3.23 1.72 -2.27
C LEU A 83 -3.08 2.63 -1.03
N ALA A 84 -3.23 3.95 -1.15
CA ALA A 84 -3.10 4.86 -0.01
C ALA A 84 -4.10 4.54 1.14
N PRO A 85 -5.40 4.29 0.89
CA PRO A 85 -6.33 3.87 1.93
C PRO A 85 -5.97 2.52 2.56
N VAL A 86 -5.42 1.58 1.79
CA VAL A 86 -4.97 0.28 2.30
C VAL A 86 -3.82 0.48 3.28
N LEU A 87 -2.83 1.28 2.91
CA LEU A 87 -1.69 1.62 3.79
C LEU A 87 -2.13 2.38 5.04
N ALA A 88 -3.07 3.32 4.91
CA ALA A 88 -3.62 4.04 6.06
C ALA A 88 -4.35 3.10 7.03
N SER A 89 -5.13 2.14 6.51
CA SER A 89 -5.79 1.11 7.33
C SER A 89 -4.77 0.20 8.01
N LEU A 90 -3.74 -0.23 7.29
CA LEU A 90 -2.67 -1.06 7.83
C LEU A 90 -1.88 -0.31 8.92
N ALA A 91 -1.57 0.96 8.71
CA ALA A 91 -0.92 1.81 9.71
C ALA A 91 -1.76 1.97 10.98
N ALA A 92 -3.08 2.19 10.83
CA ALA A 92 -3.99 2.28 11.97
C ALA A 92 -4.04 0.96 12.78
N TRP A 93 -4.06 -0.17 12.10
CA TRP A 93 -3.99 -1.49 12.73
C TRP A 93 -2.65 -1.70 13.45
N GLY A 94 -1.53 -1.39 12.77
CA GLY A 94 -0.18 -1.52 13.33
C GLY A 94 0.04 -0.65 14.56
N THR A 95 -0.42 0.60 14.55
CA THR A 95 -0.36 1.49 15.71
C THR A 95 -1.12 0.93 16.90
N ARG A 96 -2.26 0.27 16.67
CA ARG A 96 -3.09 -0.32 17.73
C ARG A 96 -2.50 -1.58 18.33
N HIS A 97 -1.86 -2.42 17.51
CA HIS A 97 -1.55 -3.80 17.88
C HIS A 97 -0.06 -4.16 17.87
N CYS A 98 0.81 -3.38 17.20
CA CYS A 98 2.23 -3.68 17.05
C CYS A 98 3.14 -2.89 17.99
N GLY A 99 2.58 -2.10 18.91
CA GLY A 99 3.34 -1.44 19.97
C GLY A 99 4.20 -0.25 19.52
N GLU A 100 4.08 0.19 18.28
CA GLU A 100 4.78 1.38 17.79
C GLU A 100 3.90 2.62 17.99
N PRO A 101 4.24 3.50 18.94
CA PRO A 101 3.53 4.77 19.08
C PRO A 101 3.83 5.63 17.85
N SER A 102 2.92 5.65 16.91
CA SER A 102 3.03 6.53 15.75
C SER A 102 2.15 7.76 15.96
N SER A 103 2.78 8.92 16.02
CA SER A 103 2.10 10.20 15.83
C SER A 103 1.74 10.44 14.36
N ALA A 104 2.28 9.65 13.45
CA ALA A 104 2.21 9.83 12.00
C ALA A 104 1.10 8.96 11.37
N LEU A 105 -0.14 9.17 11.77
CA LEU A 105 -1.30 8.66 11.06
C LEU A 105 -1.60 9.53 9.84
N ALA A 106 -2.31 8.97 8.86
CA ALA A 106 -2.74 9.73 7.69
C ALA A 106 -3.54 10.98 8.10
N THR A 107 -3.22 12.11 7.48
CA THR A 107 -3.90 13.39 7.73
C THR A 107 -4.56 13.90 6.45
N HIS A 108 -5.60 14.68 6.61
CA HIS A 108 -6.27 15.35 5.51
C HIS A 108 -5.44 16.57 5.07
N ALA A 109 -5.01 16.58 3.82
CA ALA A 109 -4.15 17.63 3.29
C ALA A 109 -4.78 19.05 3.41
N GLY A 110 -6.11 19.13 3.35
CA GLY A 110 -6.81 20.42 3.39
C GLY A 110 -6.86 21.07 4.79
N CYS A 111 -6.91 20.29 5.87
CA CYS A 111 -7.07 20.82 7.22
C CYS A 111 -6.08 20.28 8.25
N GLY A 112 -5.20 19.35 7.86
CA GLY A 112 -4.25 18.71 8.77
C GLY A 112 -4.86 17.74 9.79
N GLY A 113 -6.19 17.57 9.76
CA GLY A 113 -6.91 16.68 10.68
C GLY A 113 -6.59 15.21 10.44
N ARG A 114 -6.58 14.42 11.50
CA ARG A 114 -6.37 12.97 11.44
C ARG A 114 -7.46 12.29 10.62
N VAL A 115 -7.07 11.45 9.68
CA VAL A 115 -7.99 10.62 8.90
C VAL A 115 -8.31 9.34 9.69
N LEU A 116 -9.61 9.05 9.81
CA LEU A 116 -10.11 7.81 10.42
C LEU A 116 -10.56 6.85 9.32
N MET A 117 -10.00 5.65 9.35
CA MET A 117 -10.41 4.58 8.45
C MET A 117 -11.61 3.85 9.06
N ARG A 118 -12.76 3.97 8.43
CA ARG A 118 -14.02 3.35 8.86
C ARG A 118 -14.73 2.71 7.69
N SER A 119 -15.26 1.51 7.90
CA SER A 119 -16.11 0.85 6.93
C SER A 119 -17.54 1.37 7.05
N SER A 120 -18.21 1.57 5.91
CA SER A 120 -19.63 1.94 5.85
C SER A 120 -20.34 1.11 4.79
N CYS A 121 -21.63 0.85 5.02
CA CYS A 121 -22.45 0.13 4.06
C CYS A 121 -22.81 1.02 2.87
N ALA A 122 -22.50 0.58 1.66
CA ALA A 122 -22.84 1.32 0.44
C ALA A 122 -24.34 1.48 0.21
N ARG A 123 -25.18 0.59 0.79
CA ARG A 123 -26.63 0.62 0.62
C ARG A 123 -27.32 1.55 1.61
N CYS A 124 -26.99 1.48 2.90
CA CYS A 124 -27.67 2.24 3.95
C CYS A 124 -26.81 3.34 4.60
N GLY A 125 -25.51 3.44 4.25
CA GLY A 125 -24.58 4.42 4.80
C GLY A 125 -24.15 4.17 6.25
N ALA A 126 -24.71 3.16 6.92
CA ALA A 126 -24.40 2.87 8.31
C ALA A 126 -22.92 2.45 8.48
N PRO A 127 -22.27 2.81 9.60
CA PRO A 127 -20.95 2.29 9.93
C PRO A 127 -21.03 0.77 10.16
N VAL A 128 -20.02 0.07 9.65
CA VAL A 128 -19.92 -1.40 9.75
C VAL A 128 -18.73 -1.73 10.63
N PRO A 129 -18.94 -2.11 11.90
CA PRO A 129 -17.85 -2.55 12.76
C PRO A 129 -17.35 -3.93 12.35
N PRO A 130 -16.12 -4.33 12.79
CA PRO A 130 -15.50 -5.59 12.37
C PRO A 130 -16.39 -6.83 12.52
N GLU A 131 -17.14 -6.92 13.60
CA GLU A 131 -18.04 -8.04 13.91
C GLU A 131 -19.28 -8.12 13.00
N ALA A 132 -19.61 -7.01 12.31
CA ALA A 132 -20.73 -6.94 11.37
C ALA A 132 -20.32 -7.15 9.91
N LEU A 133 -19.00 -7.30 9.64
CA LEU A 133 -18.50 -7.58 8.30
C LEU A 133 -18.72 -9.05 7.91
N ASP A 134 -19.44 -9.29 6.83
CA ASP A 134 -19.46 -10.60 6.19
C ASP A 134 -18.28 -10.68 5.19
N VAL A 135 -17.28 -11.46 5.55
CA VAL A 135 -16.04 -11.60 4.80
C VAL A 135 -16.03 -12.73 3.76
N ARG A 136 -17.17 -13.45 3.62
CA ARG A 136 -17.25 -14.56 2.64
C ARG A 136 -16.99 -14.11 1.21
N GLY A 137 -17.39 -12.89 0.88
CA GLY A 137 -17.14 -12.30 -0.44
C GLY A 137 -15.68 -11.90 -0.71
N LEU A 138 -14.78 -12.03 0.28
CA LEU A 138 -13.35 -11.76 0.11
C LEU A 138 -12.56 -13.00 -0.38
N ARG A 139 -13.24 -14.16 -0.48
CA ARG A 139 -12.66 -15.40 -1.01
C ARG A 139 -12.59 -15.38 -2.53
#